data_f716083c59e13b9945b777d066065b5f
#
_entry.id   f716083c59e13b9945b777d066065b5f
#
_cell.length_a   1.000
_cell.length_b   1.000
_cell.length_c   1.000
_cell.angle_alpha   90.00
_cell.angle_beta   90.00
_cell.angle_gamma   90.00
#
_symmetry.space_group_name_H-M   'P 1'
#
loop_
_entity.id
_entity.type
_entity.pdbx_description
1 polymer ?
#
loop_
_entity_poly.entity_id
_entity_poly.type
_entity_poly.pdbx_seq_one_letter_code
_entity_poly.pdbx_strand_id
1 'polypeptide(L)'
;MRKKLIPFLIAILLFVCCTKEGNTIYQVNPDEEKPSTAPLVTVIYGPNSLGDRSYCDKIYRGVEASASKHGIRTLHLVPESMEQGQTYLEVMFQQMESAQDSVRRLFIATSPVYDEFIRKNNRRLERNPNADLLYLETSTPLEGKGSTLYIDYYGAMYMAGCFSKYTISFDLLLLVLANPYTQSVVEAGEGFVDGYNDTTDSVWKKILKIKYLSDEPGGGFQLADTTALRIYQEAANEDEDICVVPVCGGAMNAFYRILPLLSKYICIDDYIFLNDPFNFANVIKHIDRVLDDYIGKWLNATMPKHQTFGLADGGTEFSFGDDFGFKDSIVDSVRQVAIRKEGERYDR
;
A
#
# COMPACT_ATOMS: atom_id res chain seq x y z
N MET A 1 -64.05 -7.35 26.93
CA MET A 1 -63.15 -7.51 25.78
C MET A 1 -62.11 -6.41 25.80
N ARG A 2 -60.91 -6.70 26.28
CA ARG A 2 -59.80 -5.74 26.34
C ARG A 2 -58.89 -6.01 25.14
N LYS A 3 -58.89 -5.11 24.15
CA LYS A 3 -57.90 -5.13 23.07
C LYS A 3 -56.60 -4.55 23.60
N LYS A 4 -55.53 -5.37 23.61
CA LYS A 4 -54.20 -4.99 23.99
C LYS A 4 -53.61 -4.12 22.86
N LEU A 5 -53.32 -2.85 23.13
CA LEU A 5 -52.38 -2.04 22.39
C LEU A 5 -50.98 -2.64 22.62
N ILE A 6 -50.41 -3.26 21.63
CA ILE A 6 -49.00 -3.61 21.57
C ILE A 6 -48.26 -2.40 20.99
N PRO A 7 -47.18 -1.96 21.61
CA PRO A 7 -46.69 -0.61 21.44
C PRO A 7 -45.91 -0.42 20.15
N PHE A 8 -46.28 0.64 19.53
CA PHE A 8 -45.58 1.31 18.41
C PHE A 8 -44.22 1.86 18.81
N LEU A 9 -43.59 1.30 19.84
CA LEU A 9 -42.34 1.82 20.42
C LEU A 9 -41.08 1.15 19.89
N ILE A 10 -41.19 0.18 18.98
CA ILE A 10 -40.03 -0.54 18.43
C ILE A 10 -39.54 0.06 17.09
N ALA A 11 -40.35 0.90 16.48
CA ALA A 11 -40.00 1.49 15.17
C ALA A 11 -39.15 2.77 15.24
N ILE A 12 -38.90 3.31 16.42
CA ILE A 12 -38.14 4.59 16.55
C ILE A 12 -36.65 4.36 16.85
N LEU A 13 -36.24 3.15 17.14
CA LEU A 13 -34.86 2.82 17.49
C LEU A 13 -33.97 2.42 16.30
N LEU A 14 -34.49 2.44 15.07
CA LEU A 14 -33.76 2.06 13.88
C LEU A 14 -33.34 3.24 12.98
N PHE A 15 -33.57 4.48 13.41
CA PHE A 15 -33.12 5.69 12.71
C PHE A 15 -32.12 6.51 13.52
N VAL A 16 -31.23 5.88 14.29
CA VAL A 16 -29.94 6.49 14.52
C VAL A 16 -29.10 6.14 13.31
N CYS A 17 -29.42 6.78 12.22
CA CYS A 17 -28.53 6.94 11.09
C CYS A 17 -27.28 7.59 11.64
N CYS A 18 -26.15 6.86 11.66
CA CYS A 18 -24.85 7.43 11.88
C CYS A 18 -24.65 8.51 10.82
N THR A 19 -24.94 9.75 11.18
CA THR A 19 -24.29 10.87 10.53
C THR A 19 -22.82 10.70 10.83
N LYS A 20 -22.02 10.34 9.83
CA LYS A 20 -20.58 10.48 9.86
C LYS A 20 -20.30 11.95 10.09
N GLU A 21 -20.14 12.35 11.35
CA GLU A 21 -19.49 13.60 11.66
C GLU A 21 -18.02 13.43 11.24
N GLY A 22 -17.64 14.18 10.21
CA GLY A 22 -16.29 14.20 9.68
C GLY A 22 -15.33 14.84 10.66
N ASN A 23 -14.74 14.03 11.52
CA ASN A 23 -13.51 14.34 12.24
C ASN A 23 -12.90 13.02 12.68
N THR A 24 -12.31 12.31 11.74
CA THR A 24 -11.65 11.05 12.06
C THR A 24 -10.21 11.30 12.49
N ILE A 25 -10.03 11.86 13.68
CA ILE A 25 -8.81 11.68 14.43
C ILE A 25 -8.98 10.34 15.14
N TYR A 26 -8.41 9.28 14.61
CA TYR A 26 -8.37 8.01 15.31
C TYR A 26 -7.33 8.10 16.41
N GLN A 27 -7.78 8.38 17.65
CA GLN A 27 -6.98 8.06 18.82
C GLN A 27 -7.05 6.56 19.04
N VAL A 28 -5.92 5.91 18.94
CA VAL A 28 -5.82 4.48 19.17
C VAL A 28 -5.69 4.21 20.66
N ASN A 29 -6.51 3.30 21.09
CA ASN A 29 -6.52 2.59 22.36
C ASN A 29 -6.52 3.45 23.63
N PRO A 30 -7.71 3.77 24.18
CA PRO A 30 -7.83 4.48 25.44
C PRO A 30 -7.42 3.66 26.69
N ASP A 31 -7.16 2.36 26.55
CA ASP A 31 -7.00 1.47 27.70
C ASP A 31 -5.55 1.33 28.23
N GLU A 32 -4.55 1.91 27.54
CA GLU A 32 -3.20 2.06 28.08
C GLU A 32 -2.81 3.53 28.14
N GLU A 33 -2.94 4.17 29.30
CA GLU A 33 -2.39 5.50 29.57
C GLU A 33 -0.86 5.47 29.50
N LYS A 34 -0.32 5.62 28.28
CA LYS A 34 1.12 5.81 28.11
C LYS A 34 1.52 7.17 28.67
N PRO A 35 2.66 7.30 29.36
CA PRO A 35 3.11 8.57 29.93
C PRO A 35 3.13 9.68 28.85
N SER A 36 2.74 10.89 29.21
CA SER A 36 2.75 12.04 28.29
C SER A 36 4.15 12.35 27.73
N THR A 37 5.20 11.86 28.40
CA THR A 37 6.60 11.95 27.99
C THR A 37 7.04 10.85 27.00
N ALA A 38 6.20 9.84 26.77
CA ALA A 38 6.54 8.78 25.81
C ALA A 38 6.71 9.35 24.39
N PRO A 39 7.60 8.77 23.58
CA PRO A 39 7.75 9.17 22.17
C PRO A 39 6.42 9.13 21.42
N LEU A 40 6.26 10.02 20.46
CA LEU A 40 5.04 10.13 19.66
C LEU A 40 5.35 9.88 18.19
N VAL A 41 4.64 8.94 17.58
CA VAL A 41 4.62 8.73 16.14
C VAL A 41 3.31 9.24 15.57
N THR A 42 3.39 10.20 14.67
CA THR A 42 2.22 10.72 13.94
C THR A 42 2.31 10.27 12.49
N VAL A 43 1.25 9.66 11.99
CA VAL A 43 1.16 9.16 10.61
C VAL A 43 0.10 9.94 9.86
N ILE A 44 0.45 10.48 8.68
CA ILE A 44 -0.53 11.05 7.75
C ILE A 44 -0.67 10.13 6.53
N TYR A 45 -1.90 9.75 6.24
CA TYR A 45 -2.28 8.93 5.09
C TYR A 45 -2.69 9.80 3.90
N GLY A 46 -2.71 9.22 2.71
CA GLY A 46 -3.36 9.83 1.56
C GLY A 46 -4.87 10.03 1.80
N PRO A 47 -5.54 10.92 1.07
CA PRO A 47 -6.97 11.14 1.24
C PRO A 47 -7.79 9.86 1.08
N ASN A 48 -8.65 9.56 2.05
CA ASN A 48 -9.53 8.37 2.08
C ASN A 48 -8.84 7.03 1.86
N SER A 49 -7.55 6.91 2.18
CA SER A 49 -6.76 5.72 1.83
C SER A 49 -6.75 4.63 2.92
N LEU A 50 -7.09 4.95 4.16
CA LEU A 50 -7.20 3.95 5.22
C LEU A 50 -8.50 3.13 5.05
N GLY A 51 -8.44 1.82 5.32
CA GLY A 51 -9.53 0.87 5.02
C GLY A 51 -9.39 0.26 3.61
N ASP A 52 -8.21 0.41 2.99
CA ASP A 52 -7.91 -0.12 1.66
C ASP A 52 -7.68 -1.65 1.65
N ARG A 53 -7.59 -2.29 2.81
CA ARG A 53 -7.20 -3.69 3.00
C ARG A 53 -5.89 -4.06 2.31
N SER A 54 -5.00 -3.09 2.19
CA SER A 54 -3.77 -3.17 1.43
C SER A 54 -2.67 -2.39 2.13
N TYR A 55 -1.95 -1.56 1.38
CA TYR A 55 -0.78 -0.80 1.79
C TYR A 55 -1.03 0.09 3.02
N CYS A 56 -2.08 0.91 3.02
CA CYS A 56 -2.35 1.84 4.13
C CYS A 56 -2.76 1.12 5.41
N ASP A 57 -3.61 0.09 5.31
CA ASP A 57 -3.98 -0.73 6.46
C ASP A 57 -2.78 -1.51 7.00
N LYS A 58 -1.84 -1.91 6.15
CA LYS A 58 -0.61 -2.59 6.54
C LYS A 58 0.34 -1.64 7.28
N ILE A 59 0.48 -0.40 6.84
CA ILE A 59 1.18 0.65 7.58
C ILE A 59 0.56 0.85 8.96
N TYR A 60 -0.77 0.99 9.02
CA TYR A 60 -1.48 1.15 10.29
C TYR A 60 -1.15 0.01 11.27
N ARG A 61 -1.30 -1.25 10.84
CA ARG A 61 -1.00 -2.42 11.66
C ARG A 61 0.47 -2.45 12.11
N GLY A 62 1.41 -2.14 11.21
CA GLY A 62 2.83 -2.11 11.50
C GLY A 62 3.20 -1.05 12.54
N VAL A 63 2.66 0.16 12.41
CA VAL A 63 2.88 1.25 13.37
C VAL A 63 2.29 0.91 14.74
N GLU A 64 1.07 0.36 14.80
CA GLU A 64 0.43 0.00 16.07
C GLU A 64 1.16 -1.17 16.77
N ALA A 65 1.60 -2.18 16.01
CA ALA A 65 2.41 -3.27 16.57
C ALA A 65 3.73 -2.74 17.15
N SER A 66 4.41 -1.85 16.41
CA SER A 66 5.63 -1.19 16.87
C SER A 66 5.40 -0.31 18.08
N ALA A 67 4.28 0.43 18.10
CA ALA A 67 3.91 1.28 19.21
C ALA A 67 3.64 0.49 20.51
N SER A 68 2.97 -0.65 20.38
CA SER A 68 2.77 -1.58 21.50
C SER A 68 4.09 -2.15 22.01
N LYS A 69 4.95 -2.61 21.09
CA LYS A 69 6.26 -3.20 21.41
C LYS A 69 7.21 -2.24 22.11
N HIS A 70 7.20 -0.96 21.74
CA HIS A 70 8.18 0.04 22.20
C HIS A 70 7.60 1.08 23.16
N GLY A 71 6.35 0.98 23.56
CA GLY A 71 5.72 1.95 24.47
C GLY A 71 5.54 3.34 23.86
N ILE A 72 5.32 3.44 22.55
CA ILE A 72 5.17 4.69 21.80
C ILE A 72 3.68 5.10 21.79
N ARG A 73 3.41 6.40 21.81
CA ARG A 73 2.08 6.95 21.50
C ARG A 73 1.94 7.12 20.01
N THR A 74 0.75 6.93 19.48
CA THR A 74 0.45 7.08 18.06
C THR A 74 -0.66 8.10 17.83
N LEU A 75 -0.61 8.73 16.64
CA LEU A 75 -1.67 9.60 16.12
C LEU A 75 -1.79 9.33 14.63
N HIS A 76 -2.98 8.94 14.17
CA HIS A 76 -3.24 8.67 12.75
C HIS A 76 -4.14 9.76 12.18
N LEU A 77 -3.65 10.43 11.14
CA LEU A 77 -4.34 11.50 10.42
C LEU A 77 -4.82 10.96 9.06
N VAL A 78 -6.12 10.85 8.91
CA VAL A 78 -6.77 10.33 7.69
C VAL A 78 -7.60 11.44 7.08
N PRO A 79 -7.04 12.24 6.15
CA PRO A 79 -7.79 13.32 5.53
C PRO A 79 -8.83 12.80 4.55
N GLU A 80 -9.94 13.52 4.41
CA GLU A 80 -10.99 13.24 3.43
C GLU A 80 -10.69 13.87 2.06
N SER A 81 -9.80 14.88 2.04
CA SER A 81 -9.42 15.60 0.82
C SER A 81 -7.95 16.04 0.85
N MET A 82 -7.41 16.42 -0.32
CA MET A 82 -6.08 17.01 -0.42
C MET A 82 -5.95 18.30 0.39
N GLU A 83 -6.97 19.15 0.38
CA GLU A 83 -6.98 20.41 1.14
C GLU A 83 -6.89 20.13 2.65
N GLN A 84 -7.66 19.18 3.15
CA GLN A 84 -7.58 18.75 4.55
C GLN A 84 -6.21 18.14 4.88
N GLY A 85 -5.66 17.32 3.97
CA GLY A 85 -4.32 16.75 4.11
C GLY A 85 -3.23 17.83 4.22
N GLN A 86 -3.27 18.85 3.38
CA GLN A 86 -2.37 20.00 3.44
C GLN A 86 -2.53 20.79 4.75
N THR A 87 -3.75 20.96 5.21
CA THR A 87 -4.03 21.60 6.52
C THR A 87 -3.42 20.81 7.67
N TYR A 88 -3.57 19.49 7.67
CA TYR A 88 -2.96 18.63 8.69
C TYR A 88 -1.44 18.70 8.67
N LEU A 89 -0.83 18.68 7.48
CA LEU A 89 0.62 18.82 7.32
C LEU A 89 1.11 20.14 7.93
N GLU A 90 0.47 21.26 7.59
CA GLU A 90 0.88 22.58 8.09
C GLU A 90 0.77 22.65 9.61
N VAL A 91 -0.35 22.20 10.19
CA VAL A 91 -0.56 22.18 11.64
C VAL A 91 0.48 21.32 12.35
N MET A 92 0.74 20.10 11.83
CA MET A 92 1.71 19.19 12.42
C MET A 92 3.14 19.73 12.33
N PHE A 93 3.54 20.29 11.20
CA PHE A 93 4.85 20.90 11.05
C PHE A 93 5.04 22.08 12.01
N GLN A 94 4.02 22.94 12.14
CA GLN A 94 4.05 24.05 13.11
C GLN A 94 4.17 23.55 14.55
N GLN A 95 3.42 22.52 14.92
CA GLN A 95 3.50 21.93 16.27
C GLN A 95 4.88 21.31 16.53
N MET A 96 5.43 20.57 15.58
CA MET A 96 6.73 19.93 15.72
C MET A 96 7.87 20.96 15.78
N GLU A 97 7.81 21.98 14.92
CA GLU A 97 8.80 23.06 14.86
C GLU A 97 8.85 23.87 16.15
N SER A 98 7.70 24.12 16.78
CA SER A 98 7.55 24.99 17.96
C SER A 98 7.56 24.27 19.31
N ALA A 99 7.54 22.95 19.34
CA ALA A 99 7.51 22.18 20.58
C ALA A 99 8.76 22.45 21.44
N GLN A 100 8.54 22.80 22.72
CA GLN A 100 9.60 23.14 23.69
C GLN A 100 9.86 22.01 24.70
N ASP A 101 9.09 20.94 24.65
CA ASP A 101 9.26 19.78 25.52
C ASP A 101 10.36 18.83 25.00
N SER A 102 10.72 17.84 25.80
CA SER A 102 11.71 16.83 25.45
C SER A 102 11.13 15.60 24.75
N VAL A 103 9.86 15.62 24.37
CA VAL A 103 9.19 14.50 23.73
C VAL A 103 9.75 14.30 22.32
N ARG A 104 10.27 13.12 22.04
CA ARG A 104 10.68 12.75 20.68
C ARG A 104 9.46 12.51 19.81
N ARG A 105 9.48 13.08 18.61
CA ARG A 105 8.39 13.00 17.64
C ARG A 105 8.90 12.50 16.31
N LEU A 106 8.24 11.48 15.78
CA LEU A 106 8.42 11.02 14.41
C LEU A 106 7.13 11.32 13.63
N PHE A 107 7.25 12.07 12.55
CA PHE A 107 6.17 12.25 11.59
C PHE A 107 6.38 11.36 10.39
N ILE A 108 5.42 10.51 10.07
CA ILE A 108 5.45 9.59 8.93
C ILE A 108 4.45 10.08 7.89
N ALA A 109 4.93 10.46 6.70
CA ALA A 109 4.09 10.77 5.56
C ALA A 109 4.08 9.58 4.59
N THR A 110 2.89 9.02 4.33
CA THR A 110 2.76 7.73 3.65
C THR A 110 2.46 7.81 2.16
N SER A 111 2.17 9.00 1.64
CA SER A 111 1.69 9.17 0.27
C SER A 111 2.51 10.17 -0.53
N PRO A 112 2.84 9.84 -1.80
CA PRO A 112 3.56 10.74 -2.70
C PRO A 112 2.79 12.03 -3.05
N VAL A 113 1.49 12.09 -2.80
CA VAL A 113 0.68 13.30 -3.01
C VAL A 113 1.12 14.48 -2.15
N TYR A 114 1.93 14.24 -1.12
CA TYR A 114 2.49 15.26 -0.23
C TYR A 114 3.91 15.69 -0.60
N ASP A 115 4.49 15.18 -1.69
CA ASP A 115 5.91 15.37 -2.04
C ASP A 115 6.31 16.84 -2.09
N GLU A 116 5.55 17.68 -2.78
CA GLU A 116 5.83 19.11 -2.91
C GLU A 116 5.88 19.81 -1.53
N PHE A 117 4.86 19.54 -0.68
CA PHE A 117 4.83 20.11 0.66
C PHE A 117 6.01 19.66 1.49
N ILE A 118 6.29 18.36 1.52
CA ILE A 118 7.36 17.77 2.32
C ILE A 118 8.72 18.35 1.91
N ARG A 119 9.06 18.34 0.61
CA ARG A 119 10.36 18.83 0.11
C ARG A 119 10.55 20.32 0.37
N LYS A 120 9.48 21.10 0.28
CA LYS A 120 9.53 22.56 0.53
C LYS A 120 9.69 22.89 2.02
N ASN A 121 9.16 22.08 2.92
CA ASN A 121 9.00 22.43 4.33
C ASN A 121 9.84 21.60 5.32
N ASN A 122 10.46 20.49 4.92
CA ASN A 122 11.16 19.58 5.84
C ASN A 122 12.28 20.27 6.66
N ARG A 123 12.93 21.30 6.11
CA ARG A 123 13.96 22.09 6.82
C ARG A 123 13.41 22.85 8.04
N ARG A 124 12.10 23.11 8.12
CA ARG A 124 11.47 23.72 9.30
C ARG A 124 11.70 22.89 10.57
N LEU A 125 11.77 21.57 10.42
CA LEU A 125 11.98 20.63 11.52
C LEU A 125 13.42 20.66 12.08
N GLU A 126 14.37 21.30 11.39
CA GLU A 126 15.75 21.52 11.89
C GLU A 126 15.76 22.37 13.17
N ARG A 127 14.72 23.18 13.40
CA ARG A 127 14.57 24.01 14.60
C ARG A 127 14.30 23.22 15.87
N ASN A 128 13.85 21.97 15.75
CA ASN A 128 13.59 21.10 16.89
C ASN A 128 14.39 19.79 16.76
N PRO A 129 15.38 19.54 17.64
CA PRO A 129 16.18 18.32 17.60
C PRO A 129 15.36 17.06 17.92
N ASN A 130 14.22 17.21 18.62
CA ASN A 130 13.34 16.10 18.99
C ASN A 130 12.28 15.76 17.92
N ALA A 131 12.25 16.51 16.82
CA ALA A 131 11.34 16.29 15.70
C ALA A 131 12.07 15.59 14.56
N ASP A 132 11.54 14.47 14.08
CA ASP A 132 12.04 13.70 12.92
C ASP A 132 10.94 13.45 11.91
N LEU A 133 11.31 13.23 10.66
CA LEU A 133 10.42 12.97 9.54
C LEU A 133 10.86 11.68 8.84
N LEU A 134 9.89 10.80 8.56
CA LEU A 134 10.05 9.68 7.65
C LEU A 134 9.05 9.83 6.50
N TYR A 135 9.55 9.94 5.28
CA TYR A 135 8.73 10.05 4.09
C TYR A 135 8.82 8.76 3.28
N LEU A 136 7.67 8.12 3.07
CA LEU A 136 7.54 6.85 2.37
C LEU A 136 7.27 7.05 0.87
N GLU A 137 7.41 6.00 0.09
CA GLU A 137 7.09 5.93 -1.34
C GLU A 137 7.91 6.88 -2.22
N THR A 138 9.15 7.16 -1.83
CA THR A 138 10.08 7.93 -2.66
C THR A 138 11.48 7.34 -2.64
N SER A 139 12.05 7.10 -3.82
CA SER A 139 13.45 6.70 -4.02
C SER A 139 14.42 7.89 -3.99
N THR A 140 13.90 9.13 -3.97
CA THR A 140 14.72 10.34 -3.95
C THR A 140 14.90 10.85 -2.52
N PRO A 141 16.15 10.94 -2.01
CA PRO A 141 16.43 11.48 -0.69
C PRO A 141 15.89 12.89 -0.48
N LEU A 142 15.56 13.23 0.77
CA LEU A 142 15.25 14.60 1.15
C LEU A 142 16.54 15.39 1.38
N GLU A 143 16.56 16.64 0.90
CA GLU A 143 17.54 17.63 1.36
C GLU A 143 17.11 18.16 2.74
N GLY A 144 18.05 18.40 3.66
CA GLY A 144 17.75 18.88 5.01
C GLY A 144 17.25 17.76 5.95
N LYS A 145 16.36 18.07 6.90
CA LYS A 145 15.91 17.13 7.92
C LYS A 145 14.87 16.13 7.37
N GLY A 146 14.96 14.89 7.83
CA GLY A 146 14.07 13.79 7.48
C GLY A 146 14.79 12.67 6.74
N SER A 147 14.16 11.52 6.78
CA SER A 147 14.57 10.29 6.10
C SER A 147 13.56 9.91 5.04
N THR A 148 14.01 9.18 4.05
CA THR A 148 13.14 8.61 3.01
C THR A 148 13.26 7.10 2.98
N LEU A 149 12.14 6.45 2.72
CA LEU A 149 12.02 5.01 2.60
C LEU A 149 11.24 4.68 1.34
N TYR A 150 11.82 3.81 0.51
CA TYR A 150 11.18 3.29 -0.67
C TYR A 150 11.20 1.76 -0.66
N ILE A 151 10.11 1.13 -1.08
CA ILE A 151 10.05 -0.31 -1.30
C ILE A 151 9.70 -0.54 -2.77
N ASP A 152 10.67 -1.05 -3.51
CA ASP A 152 10.58 -1.31 -4.94
C ASP A 152 9.80 -2.58 -5.22
N TYR A 153 8.86 -2.51 -6.14
CA TYR A 153 8.09 -3.66 -6.61
C TYR A 153 8.71 -4.41 -7.80
N TYR A 154 9.67 -3.77 -8.47
CA TYR A 154 10.13 -4.26 -9.77
C TYR A 154 10.51 -5.74 -9.76
N GLY A 155 11.35 -6.17 -8.82
CA GLY A 155 11.84 -7.54 -8.76
C GLY A 155 10.74 -8.57 -8.55
N ALA A 156 9.85 -8.34 -7.60
CA ALA A 156 8.73 -9.26 -7.33
C ALA A 156 7.73 -9.29 -8.49
N MET A 157 7.44 -8.15 -9.12
CA MET A 157 6.58 -8.05 -10.29
C MET A 157 7.22 -8.66 -11.54
N TYR A 158 8.55 -8.56 -11.70
CA TYR A 158 9.28 -9.28 -12.75
C TYR A 158 9.06 -10.80 -12.65
N MET A 159 9.17 -11.36 -11.44
CA MET A 159 8.86 -12.78 -11.22
C MET A 159 7.40 -13.10 -11.58
N ALA A 160 6.45 -12.25 -11.17
CA ALA A 160 5.04 -12.42 -11.51
C ALA A 160 4.81 -12.44 -13.03
N GLY A 161 5.45 -11.54 -13.77
CA GLY A 161 5.41 -11.49 -15.24
C GLY A 161 5.98 -12.76 -15.89
N CYS A 162 7.16 -13.22 -15.46
CA CYS A 162 7.78 -14.45 -15.94
C CYS A 162 6.86 -15.66 -15.77
N PHE A 163 6.38 -15.90 -14.55
CA PHE A 163 5.58 -17.10 -14.25
C PHE A 163 4.19 -17.04 -14.85
N SER A 164 3.60 -15.85 -14.98
CA SER A 164 2.33 -15.67 -15.67
C SER A 164 2.37 -16.13 -17.11
N LYS A 165 3.50 -16.00 -17.80
CA LYS A 165 3.66 -16.45 -19.18
C LYS A 165 3.78 -17.96 -19.31
N TYR A 166 4.34 -18.64 -18.32
CA TYR A 166 4.56 -20.09 -18.37
C TYR A 166 3.35 -20.93 -17.97
N THR A 167 2.37 -20.38 -17.27
CA THR A 167 1.19 -21.14 -16.84
C THR A 167 0.20 -21.32 -17.99
N ILE A 168 -0.54 -22.43 -17.97
CA ILE A 168 -1.65 -22.70 -18.92
C ILE A 168 -3.01 -22.31 -18.35
N SER A 169 -3.04 -21.80 -17.14
CA SER A 169 -4.29 -21.61 -16.37
C SER A 169 -5.14 -20.42 -16.84
N PHE A 170 -4.65 -19.62 -17.78
CA PHE A 170 -5.35 -18.48 -18.39
C PHE A 170 -4.70 -18.08 -19.72
N ASP A 171 -5.45 -17.39 -20.57
CA ASP A 171 -5.04 -16.98 -21.91
C ASP A 171 -4.70 -15.50 -22.00
N LEU A 172 -5.35 -14.68 -21.16
CA LEU A 172 -5.22 -13.24 -21.14
C LEU A 172 -4.73 -12.76 -19.76
N LEU A 173 -3.80 -11.82 -19.77
CA LEU A 173 -3.32 -11.07 -18.63
C LEU A 173 -3.87 -9.64 -18.71
N LEU A 174 -4.61 -9.23 -17.70
CA LEU A 174 -5.09 -7.86 -17.55
C LEU A 174 -4.31 -7.16 -16.42
N LEU A 175 -3.25 -6.44 -16.80
CA LEU A 175 -2.48 -5.60 -15.88
C LEU A 175 -3.20 -4.27 -15.69
N VAL A 176 -3.71 -4.03 -14.50
CA VAL A 176 -4.43 -2.80 -14.14
C VAL A 176 -3.54 -1.96 -13.25
N LEU A 177 -3.22 -0.75 -13.69
CA LEU A 177 -2.35 0.20 -13.01
C LEU A 177 -3.15 1.42 -12.56
N ALA A 178 -2.89 1.95 -11.37
CA ALA A 178 -3.60 3.14 -10.87
C ALA A 178 -3.44 4.33 -11.82
N ASN A 179 -2.19 4.76 -12.06
CA ASN A 179 -1.87 5.89 -12.92
C ASN A 179 -0.41 5.79 -13.41
N PRO A 180 -0.02 6.54 -14.46
CA PRO A 180 1.34 6.52 -15.00
C PRO A 180 2.32 7.49 -14.30
N TYR A 181 1.97 8.03 -13.13
CA TYR A 181 2.76 9.06 -12.44
C TYR A 181 3.34 8.58 -11.10
N THR A 182 2.66 7.65 -10.42
CA THR A 182 3.11 7.13 -9.14
C THR A 182 4.25 6.14 -9.36
N GLN A 183 5.43 6.45 -8.84
CA GLN A 183 6.67 5.70 -9.07
C GLN A 183 6.50 4.21 -8.81
N SER A 184 5.97 3.81 -7.67
CA SER A 184 5.81 2.39 -7.31
C SER A 184 4.84 1.63 -8.24
N VAL A 185 3.84 2.33 -8.80
CA VAL A 185 2.90 1.77 -9.79
C VAL A 185 3.58 1.58 -11.14
N VAL A 186 4.34 2.57 -11.58
CA VAL A 186 5.09 2.52 -12.85
C VAL A 186 6.12 1.40 -12.81
N GLU A 187 6.93 1.34 -11.77
CA GLU A 187 7.98 0.32 -11.61
C GLU A 187 7.41 -1.09 -11.47
N ALA A 188 6.28 -1.24 -10.79
CA ALA A 188 5.56 -2.51 -10.74
C ALA A 188 5.08 -2.95 -12.15
N GLY A 189 4.55 -2.01 -12.92
CA GLY A 189 4.14 -2.24 -14.31
C GLY A 189 5.31 -2.63 -15.20
N GLU A 190 6.43 -1.90 -15.13
CA GLU A 190 7.65 -2.17 -15.87
C GLU A 190 8.22 -3.55 -15.51
N GLY A 191 8.33 -3.87 -14.21
CA GLY A 191 8.81 -5.18 -13.76
C GLY A 191 7.98 -6.32 -14.34
N PHE A 192 6.64 -6.20 -14.27
CA PHE A 192 5.75 -7.22 -14.84
C PHE A 192 5.93 -7.38 -16.36
N VAL A 193 5.97 -6.28 -17.09
CA VAL A 193 6.14 -6.28 -18.56
C VAL A 193 7.49 -6.86 -18.96
N ASP A 194 8.56 -6.49 -18.26
CA ASP A 194 9.91 -7.00 -18.53
C ASP A 194 9.99 -8.51 -18.27
N GLY A 195 9.47 -8.97 -17.14
CA GLY A 195 9.42 -10.41 -16.83
C GLY A 195 8.61 -11.20 -17.86
N TYR A 196 7.47 -10.66 -18.28
CA TYR A 196 6.66 -11.24 -19.33
C TYR A 196 7.40 -11.30 -20.67
N ASN A 197 8.14 -10.26 -21.06
CA ASN A 197 8.86 -10.19 -22.34
C ASN A 197 10.14 -11.01 -22.36
N ASP A 198 10.88 -11.09 -21.25
CA ASP A 198 12.13 -11.88 -21.16
C ASP A 198 11.88 -13.39 -21.25
N THR A 199 10.65 -13.80 -21.14
CA THR A 199 10.23 -15.19 -21.26
C THR A 199 10.05 -15.57 -22.73
N THR A 200 11.12 -16.00 -23.40
CA THR A 200 11.13 -16.19 -24.86
C THR A 200 10.57 -17.52 -25.34
N ASP A 201 10.63 -18.58 -24.54
CA ASP A 201 10.38 -19.96 -24.97
C ASP A 201 8.98 -20.50 -24.62
N SER A 202 8.03 -19.62 -24.32
CA SER A 202 6.64 -20.06 -24.07
C SER A 202 5.98 -20.55 -25.35
N VAL A 203 5.56 -21.81 -25.33
CA VAL A 203 4.75 -22.42 -26.41
C VAL A 203 3.37 -21.75 -26.52
N TRP A 204 2.95 -21.05 -25.47
CA TRP A 204 1.63 -20.43 -25.33
C TRP A 204 1.69 -18.94 -25.64
N LYS A 205 0.94 -18.51 -26.64
CA LYS A 205 0.77 -17.08 -26.95
C LYS A 205 -0.31 -16.53 -26.02
N LYS A 206 0.11 -15.86 -24.93
CA LYS A 206 -0.80 -15.10 -24.08
C LYS A 206 -0.94 -13.67 -24.59
N ILE A 207 -2.07 -13.05 -24.28
CA ILE A 207 -2.33 -11.65 -24.58
C ILE A 207 -2.10 -10.86 -23.27
N LEU A 208 -1.26 -9.83 -23.32
CA LEU A 208 -1.10 -8.87 -22.23
C LEU A 208 -1.82 -7.58 -22.59
N LYS A 209 -2.83 -7.23 -21.83
CA LYS A 209 -3.52 -5.94 -21.90
C LYS A 209 -3.16 -5.10 -20.69
N ILE A 210 -2.84 -3.82 -20.89
CA ILE A 210 -2.49 -2.88 -19.83
C ILE A 210 -3.55 -1.78 -19.78
N LYS A 211 -4.06 -1.50 -18.59
CA LYS A 211 -5.07 -0.48 -18.36
C LYS A 211 -4.66 0.43 -17.21
N TYR A 212 -4.56 1.73 -17.46
CA TYR A 212 -4.51 2.74 -16.41
C TYR A 212 -5.93 3.15 -15.99
N LEU A 213 -6.14 3.30 -14.69
CA LEU A 213 -7.44 3.69 -14.13
C LEU A 213 -7.64 5.21 -14.16
N SER A 214 -6.55 5.97 -14.14
CA SER A 214 -6.57 7.44 -14.15
C SER A 214 -5.38 7.99 -14.93
N ASP A 215 -5.57 9.12 -15.59
CA ASP A 215 -4.52 9.93 -16.21
C ASP A 215 -4.09 11.12 -15.32
N GLU A 216 -4.54 11.14 -14.05
CA GLU A 216 -4.24 12.19 -13.09
C GLU A 216 -3.21 11.70 -12.04
N PRO A 217 -2.24 12.55 -11.64
CA PRO A 217 -1.32 12.23 -10.56
C PRO A 217 -2.09 11.92 -9.25
N GLY A 218 -1.75 10.78 -8.63
CA GLY A 218 -2.41 10.32 -7.41
C GLY A 218 -3.83 9.77 -7.60
N GLY A 219 -4.37 9.73 -8.84
CA GLY A 219 -5.64 9.10 -9.19
C GLY A 219 -5.57 7.59 -9.31
N GLY A 220 -6.73 6.94 -9.49
CA GLY A 220 -6.83 5.50 -9.78
C GLY A 220 -6.69 4.56 -8.58
N PHE A 221 -6.61 5.08 -7.36
CA PHE A 221 -6.52 4.26 -6.14
C PHE A 221 -7.86 3.91 -5.50
N GLN A 222 -8.95 4.37 -6.11
CA GLN A 222 -10.32 4.03 -5.72
C GLN A 222 -11.15 3.70 -6.95
N LEU A 223 -12.01 2.70 -6.87
CA LEU A 223 -12.81 2.24 -7.99
C LEU A 223 -14.13 1.63 -7.51
N ALA A 224 -15.23 1.93 -8.22
CA ALA A 224 -16.50 1.26 -8.00
C ALA A 224 -16.50 -0.13 -8.65
N ASP A 225 -17.18 -1.11 -8.02
CA ASP A 225 -17.27 -2.49 -8.53
C ASP A 225 -17.85 -2.57 -9.95
N THR A 226 -18.83 -1.72 -10.26
CA THR A 226 -19.42 -1.65 -11.60
C THR A 226 -18.42 -1.20 -12.67
N THR A 227 -17.47 -0.33 -12.30
CA THR A 227 -16.39 0.09 -13.20
C THR A 227 -15.36 -1.01 -13.38
N ALA A 228 -14.99 -1.71 -12.29
CA ALA A 228 -14.09 -2.87 -12.37
C ALA A 228 -14.68 -3.97 -13.26
N LEU A 229 -15.98 -4.27 -13.11
CA LEU A 229 -16.69 -5.23 -13.94
C LEU A 229 -16.69 -4.82 -15.42
N ARG A 230 -16.92 -3.54 -15.73
CA ARG A 230 -16.88 -3.03 -17.11
C ARG A 230 -15.48 -3.16 -17.70
N ILE A 231 -14.43 -2.80 -16.97
CA ILE A 231 -13.03 -2.95 -17.42
C ILE A 231 -12.72 -4.41 -17.71
N TYR A 232 -13.15 -5.31 -16.83
CA TYR A 232 -13.00 -6.75 -17.01
C TYR A 232 -13.72 -7.23 -18.29
N GLN A 233 -14.97 -6.88 -18.48
CA GLN A 233 -15.77 -7.26 -19.65
C GLN A 233 -15.22 -6.69 -20.97
N GLU A 234 -14.71 -5.45 -20.96
CA GLU A 234 -14.05 -4.85 -22.13
C GLU A 234 -12.71 -5.55 -22.49
N ALA A 235 -12.07 -6.16 -21.50
CA ALA A 235 -10.84 -6.91 -21.72
C ALA A 235 -11.09 -8.33 -22.22
N ALA A 236 -12.16 -8.98 -21.76
CA ALA A 236 -12.51 -10.37 -22.06
C ALA A 236 -13.05 -10.51 -23.49
N ASN A 237 -12.61 -11.56 -24.20
CA ASN A 237 -13.39 -12.15 -25.29
C ASN A 237 -14.21 -13.32 -24.72
N GLU A 238 -15.27 -13.77 -25.43
CA GLU A 238 -16.29 -14.68 -24.89
C GLU A 238 -15.79 -16.02 -24.32
N ASP A 239 -14.57 -16.48 -24.66
CA ASP A 239 -14.03 -17.77 -24.26
C ASP A 239 -12.61 -17.69 -23.63
N GLU A 240 -12.14 -16.50 -23.21
CA GLU A 240 -10.79 -16.33 -22.66
C GLU A 240 -10.76 -16.42 -21.15
N ASP A 241 -9.96 -17.33 -20.59
CA ASP A 241 -9.62 -17.31 -19.17
C ASP A 241 -8.66 -16.15 -18.88
N ILE A 242 -9.06 -15.27 -17.96
CA ILE A 242 -8.32 -14.05 -17.62
C ILE A 242 -7.61 -14.18 -16.27
N CYS A 243 -6.39 -13.67 -16.19
CA CYS A 243 -5.74 -13.35 -14.92
C CYS A 243 -5.64 -11.83 -14.75
N VAL A 244 -6.18 -11.31 -13.65
CA VAL A 244 -6.13 -9.89 -13.31
C VAL A 244 -4.96 -9.60 -12.38
N VAL A 245 -4.21 -8.55 -12.70
CA VAL A 245 -3.04 -8.09 -11.93
C VAL A 245 -3.28 -6.63 -11.51
N PRO A 246 -3.95 -6.37 -10.38
CA PRO A 246 -4.42 -5.04 -10.03
C PRO A 246 -3.43 -4.26 -9.15
N VAL A 247 -2.50 -3.52 -9.74
CA VAL A 247 -1.53 -2.64 -9.06
C VAL A 247 -2.16 -1.26 -8.88
N CYS A 248 -3.17 -1.15 -8.04
CA CYS A 248 -3.97 0.06 -7.92
C CYS A 248 -4.48 0.33 -6.49
N GLY A 249 -3.75 -0.10 -5.46
CA GLY A 249 -4.09 0.15 -4.06
C GLY A 249 -5.53 -0.24 -3.72
N GLY A 250 -6.27 0.60 -3.00
CA GLY A 250 -7.65 0.29 -2.61
C GLY A 250 -8.61 -0.06 -3.75
N ALA A 251 -8.33 0.40 -4.98
CA ALA A 251 -9.12 0.06 -6.17
C ALA A 251 -9.07 -1.43 -6.53
N MET A 252 -8.01 -2.17 -6.14
CA MET A 252 -7.92 -3.61 -6.37
C MET A 252 -9.05 -4.39 -5.70
N ASN A 253 -9.58 -3.91 -4.58
CA ASN A 253 -10.69 -4.56 -3.88
C ASN A 253 -11.95 -4.66 -4.74
N ALA A 254 -12.16 -3.72 -5.67
CA ALA A 254 -13.28 -3.80 -6.60
C ALA A 254 -13.12 -4.99 -7.56
N PHE A 255 -11.90 -5.25 -8.04
CA PHE A 255 -11.61 -6.43 -8.86
C PHE A 255 -11.79 -7.70 -8.04
N TYR A 256 -11.22 -7.80 -6.84
CA TYR A 256 -11.32 -9.00 -6.01
C TYR A 256 -12.76 -9.35 -5.62
N ARG A 257 -13.66 -8.37 -5.49
CA ARG A 257 -15.09 -8.65 -5.23
C ARG A 257 -15.82 -9.26 -6.40
N ILE A 258 -15.41 -8.95 -7.64
CA ILE A 258 -16.07 -9.48 -8.85
C ILE A 258 -15.45 -10.80 -9.33
N LEU A 259 -14.19 -11.07 -8.97
CA LEU A 259 -13.40 -12.20 -9.47
C LEU A 259 -13.86 -13.61 -9.05
N PRO A 260 -14.45 -13.87 -7.86
CA PRO A 260 -14.83 -15.24 -7.47
C PRO A 260 -15.74 -15.96 -8.47
N LEU A 261 -16.25 -15.24 -9.45
CA LEU A 261 -17.14 -15.78 -10.46
C LEU A 261 -16.46 -16.08 -11.81
N LEU A 262 -15.22 -15.59 -12.05
CA LEU A 262 -14.78 -15.43 -13.42
C LEU A 262 -13.31 -15.73 -13.73
N SER A 263 -12.32 -15.65 -12.81
CA SER A 263 -10.93 -15.66 -13.26
C SER A 263 -9.87 -15.81 -12.20
N LYS A 264 -8.64 -16.06 -12.65
CA LYS A 264 -7.44 -16.01 -11.81
C LYS A 264 -7.04 -14.56 -11.51
N TYR A 265 -6.26 -14.39 -10.44
CA TYR A 265 -5.72 -13.08 -10.06
C TYR A 265 -4.36 -13.21 -9.37
N ILE A 266 -3.63 -12.11 -9.33
CA ILE A 266 -2.45 -11.95 -8.49
C ILE A 266 -2.81 -11.03 -7.32
N CYS A 267 -2.59 -11.47 -6.09
CA CYS A 267 -2.70 -10.61 -4.91
C CYS A 267 -1.53 -9.62 -4.88
N ILE A 268 -1.85 -8.34 -4.66
CA ILE A 268 -0.86 -7.26 -4.52
C ILE A 268 -0.91 -6.72 -3.10
N ASP A 269 0.24 -6.31 -2.55
CA ASP A 269 0.47 -5.72 -1.23
C ASP A 269 0.35 -6.68 -0.05
N ASP A 270 -0.67 -7.52 0.03
CA ASP A 270 -0.90 -8.39 1.19
C ASP A 270 -1.52 -9.73 0.78
N TYR A 271 -1.43 -10.73 1.65
CA TYR A 271 -2.13 -12.02 1.52
C TYR A 271 -3.62 -11.83 1.85
N ILE A 272 -4.40 -11.40 0.87
CA ILE A 272 -5.81 -11.07 1.10
C ILE A 272 -6.68 -12.33 1.17
N PHE A 273 -6.33 -13.35 0.38
CA PHE A 273 -7.10 -14.59 0.24
C PHE A 273 -6.19 -15.80 0.40
N LEU A 274 -6.13 -16.34 1.60
CA LEU A 274 -5.49 -17.63 1.85
C LEU A 274 -6.40 -18.77 1.35
N ASN A 275 -5.82 -19.77 0.72
CA ASN A 275 -6.51 -20.96 0.20
C ASN A 275 -7.58 -20.68 -0.87
N ASP A 276 -7.43 -19.61 -1.65
CA ASP A 276 -8.32 -19.33 -2.78
C ASP A 276 -7.77 -19.99 -4.06
N PRO A 277 -8.50 -20.94 -4.69
CA PRO A 277 -8.05 -21.61 -5.90
C PRO A 277 -7.94 -20.70 -7.13
N PHE A 278 -8.46 -19.49 -7.05
CA PHE A 278 -8.31 -18.48 -8.10
C PHE A 278 -7.08 -17.58 -7.92
N ASN A 279 -6.45 -17.61 -6.74
CA ASN A 279 -5.20 -16.89 -6.50
C ASN A 279 -4.03 -17.59 -7.20
N PHE A 280 -3.52 -16.99 -8.28
CA PHE A 280 -2.36 -17.52 -9.01
C PHE A 280 -1.05 -17.28 -8.27
N ALA A 281 -0.86 -16.06 -7.74
CA ALA A 281 0.35 -15.67 -7.03
C ALA A 281 0.10 -14.47 -6.12
N ASN A 282 1.09 -14.19 -5.27
CA ASN A 282 1.11 -13.04 -4.38
C ASN A 282 2.39 -12.23 -4.61
N VAL A 283 2.23 -10.92 -4.71
CA VAL A 283 3.33 -9.93 -4.69
C VAL A 283 3.13 -9.07 -3.46
N ILE A 284 3.92 -9.32 -2.44
CA ILE A 284 3.72 -8.76 -1.10
C ILE A 284 4.76 -7.66 -0.85
N LYS A 285 4.29 -6.54 -0.29
CA LYS A 285 5.12 -5.45 0.22
C LYS A 285 5.17 -5.52 1.76
N HIS A 286 6.34 -5.74 2.32
CA HIS A 286 6.53 -5.90 3.77
C HIS A 286 6.74 -4.57 4.50
N ILE A 287 5.90 -3.58 4.20
CA ILE A 287 6.00 -2.24 4.80
C ILE A 287 5.84 -2.25 6.33
N ASP A 288 5.01 -3.12 6.87
CA ASP A 288 4.81 -3.29 8.31
C ASP A 288 6.10 -3.67 9.03
N ARG A 289 6.83 -4.67 8.50
CA ARG A 289 8.11 -5.14 9.05
C ARG A 289 9.22 -4.10 8.89
N VAL A 290 9.27 -3.44 7.73
CA VAL A 290 10.26 -2.39 7.46
C VAL A 290 10.04 -1.19 8.37
N LEU A 291 8.78 -0.81 8.63
CA LEU A 291 8.45 0.27 9.56
C LEU A 291 8.81 -0.05 11.01
N ASP A 292 8.59 -1.29 11.47
CA ASP A 292 9.00 -1.68 12.82
C ASP A 292 10.52 -1.51 13.01
N ASP A 293 11.33 -1.93 12.02
CA ASP A 293 12.78 -1.72 12.02
C ASP A 293 13.16 -0.23 12.03
N TYR A 294 12.49 0.58 11.19
CA TYR A 294 12.75 2.01 11.11
C TYR A 294 12.38 2.79 12.38
N ILE A 295 11.25 2.45 13.00
CA ILE A 295 10.83 3.04 14.28
C ILE A 295 11.84 2.64 15.38
N GLY A 296 12.29 1.40 15.38
CA GLY A 296 13.36 0.95 16.28
C GLY A 296 14.67 1.72 16.08
N LYS A 297 15.09 1.90 14.83
CA LYS A 297 16.27 2.72 14.48
C LYS A 297 16.08 4.19 14.87
N TRP A 298 14.91 4.75 14.69
CA TRP A 298 14.59 6.10 15.14
C TRP A 298 14.74 6.24 16.65
N LEU A 299 14.20 5.31 17.44
CA LEU A 299 14.34 5.31 18.89
C LEU A 299 15.81 5.24 19.35
N ASN A 300 16.65 4.58 18.59
CA ASN A 300 18.08 4.45 18.86
C ASN A 300 18.93 5.56 18.22
N ALA A 301 18.32 6.55 17.57
CA ALA A 301 18.98 7.62 16.83
C ALA A 301 19.92 7.12 15.71
N THR A 302 19.57 6.00 15.07
CA THR A 302 20.34 5.35 13.99
C THR A 302 19.52 5.26 12.69
N MET A 303 18.41 5.98 12.58
CA MET A 303 17.57 5.98 11.39
C MET A 303 18.38 6.47 10.17
N PRO A 304 18.47 5.68 9.08
CA PRO A 304 19.24 6.05 7.91
C PRO A 304 18.55 7.22 7.17
N LYS A 305 19.38 8.04 6.50
CA LYS A 305 18.89 9.20 5.73
C LYS A 305 18.01 8.80 4.55
N HIS A 306 18.39 7.72 3.90
CA HIS A 306 17.67 7.12 2.78
C HIS A 306 17.91 5.63 2.75
N GLN A 307 16.87 4.86 2.42
CA GLN A 307 17.00 3.43 2.15
C GLN A 307 15.93 2.99 1.16
N THR A 308 16.34 2.17 0.22
CA THR A 308 15.45 1.45 -0.68
C THR A 308 15.53 -0.04 -0.36
N PHE A 309 14.38 -0.69 -0.30
CA PHE A 309 14.23 -2.12 -0.15
C PHE A 309 13.63 -2.71 -1.43
N GLY A 310 13.85 -3.98 -1.65
CA GLY A 310 13.27 -4.70 -2.77
C GLY A 310 13.20 -6.20 -2.50
N LEU A 311 13.29 -6.99 -3.55
CA LEU A 311 13.22 -8.45 -3.48
C LEU A 311 14.45 -9.06 -2.78
N ALA A 312 15.63 -8.45 -2.94
CA ALA A 312 16.89 -8.97 -2.40
C ALA A 312 16.95 -8.92 -0.86
N ASP A 313 16.42 -7.87 -0.26
CA ASP A 313 16.46 -7.62 1.18
C ASP A 313 15.11 -7.86 1.88
N GLY A 314 14.16 -8.46 1.15
CA GLY A 314 12.87 -8.87 1.66
C GLY A 314 11.91 -7.70 1.91
N GLY A 315 12.11 -6.56 1.26
CA GLY A 315 11.13 -5.48 1.20
C GLY A 315 9.89 -5.89 0.42
N THR A 316 10.11 -6.69 -0.63
CA THR A 316 9.04 -7.35 -1.38
C THR A 316 9.23 -8.87 -1.42
N GLU A 317 8.16 -9.60 -1.70
CA GLU A 317 8.13 -11.05 -1.83
C GLU A 317 7.24 -11.45 -3.00
N PHE A 318 7.63 -12.52 -3.67
CA PHE A 318 6.80 -13.24 -4.62
C PHE A 318 6.57 -14.67 -4.12
N SER A 319 5.33 -15.12 -4.11
CA SER A 319 4.94 -16.51 -3.84
C SER A 319 3.79 -16.94 -4.75
N PHE A 320 3.65 -18.26 -4.95
CA PHE A 320 2.49 -18.80 -5.66
C PHE A 320 1.30 -18.92 -4.72
N GLY A 321 0.08 -18.94 -5.29
CA GLY A 321 -1.10 -19.44 -4.62
C GLY A 321 -1.00 -20.96 -4.41
N ASP A 322 -1.82 -21.50 -3.50
CA ASP A 322 -1.68 -22.89 -3.01
C ASP A 322 -1.78 -23.98 -4.11
N ASP A 323 -2.57 -23.71 -5.16
CA ASP A 323 -2.78 -24.65 -6.26
C ASP A 323 -1.76 -24.49 -7.41
N PHE A 324 -0.79 -23.58 -7.27
CA PHE A 324 0.19 -23.25 -8.31
C PHE A 324 1.61 -23.43 -7.81
N GLY A 325 2.52 -23.66 -8.76
CA GLY A 325 3.93 -23.75 -8.42
C GLY A 325 4.78 -24.18 -9.59
N PHE A 326 6.06 -23.98 -9.42
CA PHE A 326 7.12 -24.44 -10.33
C PHE A 326 8.21 -25.12 -9.51
N LYS A 327 9.13 -25.82 -10.19
CA LYS A 327 10.29 -26.40 -9.51
C LYS A 327 11.11 -25.31 -8.85
N ASP A 328 11.56 -25.54 -7.63
CA ASP A 328 12.33 -24.56 -6.83
C ASP A 328 13.53 -24.01 -7.60
N SER A 329 14.26 -24.88 -8.34
CA SER A 329 15.41 -24.45 -9.13
C SER A 329 15.07 -23.44 -10.23
N ILE A 330 13.84 -23.49 -10.78
CA ILE A 330 13.36 -22.51 -11.77
C ILE A 330 13.00 -21.21 -11.05
N VAL A 331 12.32 -21.33 -9.93
CA VAL A 331 11.94 -20.17 -9.09
C VAL A 331 13.17 -19.41 -8.65
N ASP A 332 14.20 -20.12 -8.16
CA ASP A 332 15.46 -19.53 -7.74
C ASP A 332 16.20 -18.85 -8.89
N SER A 333 16.23 -19.48 -10.07
CA SER A 333 16.86 -18.89 -11.25
C SER A 333 16.18 -17.59 -11.67
N VAL A 334 14.85 -17.56 -11.71
CA VAL A 334 14.10 -16.34 -12.04
C VAL A 334 14.29 -15.28 -10.96
N ARG A 335 14.28 -15.67 -9.68
CA ARG A 335 14.56 -14.75 -8.55
C ARG A 335 15.92 -14.08 -8.68
N GLN A 336 16.98 -14.81 -9.00
CA GLN A 336 18.32 -14.23 -9.18
C GLN A 336 18.36 -13.22 -10.34
N VAL A 337 17.65 -13.49 -11.43
CA VAL A 337 17.54 -12.54 -12.55
C VAL A 337 16.77 -11.30 -12.11
N ALA A 338 15.66 -11.48 -11.40
CA ALA A 338 14.82 -10.39 -10.90
C ALA A 338 15.61 -9.45 -9.96
N ILE A 339 16.33 -10.01 -8.98
CA ILE A 339 17.19 -9.27 -8.03
C ILE A 339 18.26 -8.48 -8.79
N ARG A 340 18.94 -9.10 -9.76
CA ARG A 340 19.95 -8.40 -10.55
C ARG A 340 19.37 -7.21 -11.32
N LYS A 341 18.26 -7.40 -12.02
CA LYS A 341 17.61 -6.35 -12.81
C LYS A 341 17.08 -5.21 -11.91
N GLU A 342 16.50 -5.55 -10.76
CA GLU A 342 16.10 -4.56 -9.75
C GLU A 342 17.33 -3.77 -9.25
N GLY A 343 18.45 -4.45 -8.96
CA GLY A 343 19.69 -3.80 -8.54
C GLY A 343 20.28 -2.83 -9.56
N GLU A 344 20.25 -3.19 -10.85
CA GLU A 344 20.73 -2.35 -11.95
C GLU A 344 19.97 -1.01 -12.08
N ARG A 345 18.72 -0.92 -11.60
CA ARG A 345 17.90 0.32 -11.63
C ARG A 345 18.39 1.39 -10.65
N TYR A 346 19.05 1.00 -9.58
CA TYR A 346 19.44 1.88 -8.46
C TYR A 346 20.94 1.87 -8.18
N ASP A 347 21.76 1.30 -9.07
CA ASP A 347 23.22 1.14 -8.85
C ASP A 347 23.54 0.47 -7.51
N ARG A 348 22.76 -0.56 -7.11
CA ARG A 348 22.88 -1.28 -5.83
C ARG A 348 23.88 -2.43 -5.87
#